data_356f5784e183e17a014e64679b405800
#
_entry.id   356f5784e183e17a014e64679b405800
#
_cell.length_a   1.000
_cell.length_b   1.000
_cell.length_c   1.000
_cell.angle_alpha   90.00
_cell.angle_beta   90.00
_cell.angle_gamma   90.00
#
_symmetry.space_group_name_H-M   'P 1'
#
loop_
_entity.id
_entity.type
_entity.pdbx_description
1 polymer ?
#
loop_
_entity_poly.entity_id
_entity_poly.type
_entity_poly.pdbx_seq_one_letter_code
_entity_poly.pdbx_strand_id
1 'polypeptide(L)'
;AIFLQWIQNVAWYPIVLGFAAAAIAYTIGKPELADNGKFVGIFSIAVYWLATLLTFKGSSIVSKITSRGFLIGTVLPGIVIIVMALVWIIGGNPIAFKELPASVPEIASVTAGHPHPRFFPHMTGLSDLAFLAGIVLLFAGVEVHAVHANELRNPQKQYPKAMFIAAIMSFLIFTLGALAMAVITPYKDISLQSGLMES
;
A
#
# COMPACT_ATOMS: atom_id res chain seq x y z
N ALA A 1 21.04 3.19 14.97
CA ALA A 1 19.58 3.18 14.72
C ALA A 1 19.12 4.47 14.03
N ILE A 2 19.30 5.67 14.60
CA ILE A 2 18.82 6.97 14.05
C ILE A 2 19.37 7.24 12.65
N PHE A 3 20.65 6.98 12.39
CA PHE A 3 21.27 7.19 11.08
C PHE A 3 20.64 6.30 9.98
N LEU A 4 20.38 5.02 10.29
CA LEU A 4 19.74 4.12 9.36
C LEU A 4 18.30 4.53 9.07
N GLN A 5 17.58 4.99 10.09
CA GLN A 5 16.23 5.53 9.93
C GLN A 5 16.20 6.79 9.07
N TRP A 6 17.21 7.65 9.21
CA TRP A 6 17.36 8.83 8.36
C TRP A 6 17.59 8.43 6.89
N ILE A 7 18.50 7.48 6.60
CA ILE A 7 18.72 6.97 5.24
C ILE A 7 17.45 6.39 4.67
N GLN A 8 16.74 5.57 5.45
CA GLN A 8 15.45 5.00 5.03
C GLN A 8 14.46 6.09 4.65
N ASN A 9 14.31 7.13 5.43
CA ASN A 9 13.40 8.24 5.13
C ASN A 9 13.81 9.00 3.87
N VAL A 10 15.10 9.24 3.64
CA VAL A 10 15.60 9.90 2.42
C VAL A 10 15.22 9.11 1.16
N ALA A 11 15.27 7.79 1.22
CA ALA A 11 14.86 6.94 0.10
C ALA A 11 13.32 6.80 -0.02
N TRP A 12 12.61 6.74 1.11
CA TRP A 12 11.18 6.51 1.16
C TRP A 12 10.34 7.66 0.62
N TYR A 13 10.67 8.91 0.98
CA TYR A 13 9.86 10.07 0.57
C TYR A 13 9.76 10.23 -0.96
N PRO A 14 10.84 10.14 -1.74
CA PRO A 14 10.73 10.23 -3.20
C PRO A 14 9.84 9.14 -3.80
N ILE A 15 9.89 7.92 -3.27
CA ILE A 15 9.07 6.79 -3.75
C ILE A 15 7.60 7.07 -3.50
N VAL A 16 7.22 7.44 -2.28
CA VAL A 16 5.82 7.71 -1.93
C VAL A 16 5.27 8.93 -2.67
N LEU A 17 6.06 9.99 -2.79
CA LEU A 17 5.65 11.20 -3.51
C LEU A 17 5.59 10.96 -5.03
N GLY A 18 6.46 10.12 -5.57
CA GLY A 18 6.40 9.68 -6.96
C GLY A 18 5.11 8.92 -7.25
N PHE A 19 4.74 8.00 -6.37
CA PHE A 19 3.46 7.29 -6.47
C PHE A 19 2.26 8.25 -6.38
N ALA A 20 2.29 9.23 -5.47
CA ALA A 20 1.24 10.23 -5.37
C ALA A 20 1.14 11.11 -6.63
N ALA A 21 2.28 11.45 -7.27
CA ALA A 21 2.32 12.16 -8.54
C ALA A 21 1.68 11.34 -9.66
N ALA A 22 2.00 10.05 -9.74
CA ALA A 22 1.40 9.12 -10.69
C ALA A 22 -0.12 9.04 -10.48
N ALA A 23 -0.59 8.82 -9.25
CA ALA A 23 -2.01 8.75 -8.93
C ALA A 23 -2.78 10.00 -9.37
N ILE A 24 -2.19 11.19 -9.20
CA ILE A 24 -2.79 12.45 -9.69
C ILE A 24 -2.79 12.48 -11.22
N ALA A 25 -1.70 12.07 -11.89
CA ALA A 25 -1.63 12.04 -13.35
C ALA A 25 -2.75 11.18 -13.95
N TYR A 26 -2.99 10.00 -13.40
CA TYR A 26 -4.12 9.14 -13.80
C TYR A 26 -5.48 9.79 -13.51
N THR A 27 -5.64 10.40 -12.35
CA THR A 27 -6.90 11.05 -11.96
C THR A 27 -7.29 12.20 -12.88
N ILE A 28 -6.30 12.96 -13.38
CA ILE A 28 -6.54 14.07 -14.33
C ILE A 28 -6.61 13.60 -15.81
N GLY A 29 -6.53 12.28 -16.05
CA GLY A 29 -6.61 11.70 -17.39
C GLY A 29 -5.37 11.93 -18.27
N LYS A 30 -4.21 12.12 -17.65
CA LYS A 30 -2.92 12.30 -18.32
C LYS A 30 -1.86 11.34 -17.80
N PRO A 31 -2.01 10.02 -18.05
CA PRO A 31 -1.12 9.00 -17.53
C PRO A 31 0.34 9.18 -17.96
N GLU A 32 0.58 9.79 -19.13
CA GLU A 32 1.92 10.12 -19.62
C GLU A 32 2.74 11.03 -18.68
N LEU A 33 2.06 11.77 -17.78
CA LEU A 33 2.74 12.58 -16.77
C LEU A 33 3.35 11.72 -15.65
N ALA A 34 2.85 10.52 -15.44
CA ALA A 34 3.38 9.61 -14.43
C ALA A 34 4.82 9.20 -14.71
N ASP A 35 5.17 9.06 -16.01
CA ASP A 35 6.52 8.72 -16.47
C ASP A 35 7.40 9.96 -16.70
N ASN A 36 6.82 11.16 -16.62
CA ASN A 36 7.55 12.39 -16.81
C ASN A 36 8.34 12.77 -15.55
N GLY A 37 9.64 12.47 -15.52
CA GLY A 37 10.52 12.75 -14.38
C GLY A 37 10.54 14.22 -13.93
N LYS A 38 10.32 15.18 -14.85
CA LYS A 38 10.22 16.61 -14.49
C LYS A 38 8.95 16.89 -13.71
N PHE A 39 7.81 16.36 -14.15
CA PHE A 39 6.54 16.50 -13.45
C PHE A 39 6.61 15.86 -12.07
N VAL A 40 7.05 14.61 -11.99
CA VAL A 40 7.18 13.86 -10.73
C VAL A 40 8.14 14.57 -9.77
N GLY A 41 9.28 15.08 -10.26
CA GLY A 41 10.25 15.80 -9.43
C GLY A 41 9.71 17.13 -8.88
N ILE A 42 9.12 17.97 -9.73
CA ILE A 42 8.54 19.25 -9.30
C ILE A 42 7.39 19.03 -8.32
N PHE A 43 6.50 18.08 -8.62
CA PHE A 43 5.40 17.72 -7.74
C PHE A 43 5.90 17.25 -6.37
N SER A 44 6.88 16.34 -6.35
CA SER A 44 7.44 15.80 -5.11
C SER A 44 8.07 16.89 -4.25
N ILE A 45 8.84 17.79 -4.85
CA ILE A 45 9.46 18.91 -4.15
C ILE A 45 8.36 19.85 -3.59
N ALA A 46 7.37 20.20 -4.38
CA ALA A 46 6.30 21.09 -3.97
C ALA A 46 5.50 20.51 -2.79
N VAL A 47 5.11 19.25 -2.87
CA VAL A 47 4.35 18.57 -1.79
C VAL A 47 5.20 18.40 -0.54
N TYR A 48 6.48 18.04 -0.67
CA TYR A 48 7.40 17.94 0.46
C TYR A 48 7.56 19.26 1.20
N TRP A 49 7.76 20.36 0.48
CA TRP A 49 7.85 21.69 1.09
C TRP A 49 6.54 22.13 1.73
N LEU A 50 5.41 21.86 1.08
CA LEU A 50 4.09 22.16 1.65
C LEU A 50 3.86 21.38 2.96
N ALA A 51 4.19 20.10 2.98
CA ALA A 51 4.12 19.28 4.19
C ALA A 51 5.05 19.82 5.29
N THR A 52 6.28 20.21 4.93
CA THR A 52 7.24 20.81 5.86
C THR A 52 6.71 22.12 6.45
N LEU A 53 6.15 23.00 5.62
CA LEU A 53 5.55 24.26 6.08
C LEU A 53 4.36 24.02 7.03
N LEU A 54 3.58 22.95 6.79
CA LEU A 54 2.48 22.58 7.67
C LEU A 54 2.97 22.15 9.07
N THR A 55 4.15 21.53 9.18
CA THR A 55 4.69 21.12 10.49
C THR A 55 4.99 22.31 11.40
N PHE A 56 5.33 23.47 10.86
CA PHE A 56 5.52 24.69 11.65
C PHE A 56 4.24 25.19 12.35
N LYS A 57 3.06 24.74 11.91
CA LYS A 57 1.78 25.07 12.55
C LYS A 57 1.47 24.23 13.79
N GLY A 58 2.36 23.30 14.14
CA GLY A 58 2.29 22.48 15.33
C GLY A 58 1.63 21.12 15.14
N SER A 59 1.97 20.19 16.03
CA SER A 59 1.58 18.77 15.98
C SER A 59 0.06 18.54 15.96
N SER A 60 -0.71 19.39 16.63
CA SER A 60 -2.18 19.28 16.66
C SER A 60 -2.83 19.44 15.28
N ILE A 61 -2.35 20.38 14.46
CA ILE A 61 -2.89 20.63 13.11
C ILE A 61 -2.47 19.48 12.18
N VAL A 62 -1.20 19.10 12.26
CA VAL A 62 -0.67 17.95 11.48
C VAL A 62 -1.45 16.68 11.78
N SER A 63 -1.67 16.36 13.06
CA SER A 63 -2.43 15.18 13.49
C SER A 63 -3.87 15.18 12.94
N LYS A 64 -4.56 16.33 12.97
CA LYS A 64 -5.92 16.45 12.41
C LYS A 64 -5.96 16.23 10.90
N ILE A 65 -4.99 16.80 10.16
CA ILE A 65 -4.90 16.62 8.70
C ILE A 65 -4.59 15.16 8.39
N THR A 66 -3.61 14.57 9.05
CA THR A 66 -3.20 13.17 8.84
C THR A 66 -4.33 12.20 9.17
N SER A 67 -5.04 12.40 10.30
CA SER A 67 -6.17 11.54 10.67
C SER A 67 -7.31 11.60 9.65
N ARG A 68 -7.66 12.78 9.17
CA ARG A 68 -8.69 12.92 8.12
C ARG A 68 -8.22 12.35 6.78
N GLY A 69 -6.96 12.62 6.42
CA GLY A 69 -6.34 12.03 5.23
C GLY A 69 -6.33 10.51 5.26
N PHE A 70 -6.00 9.91 6.39
CA PHE A 70 -6.06 8.47 6.58
C PHE A 70 -7.49 7.91 6.43
N LEU A 71 -8.48 8.53 7.06
CA LEU A 71 -9.87 8.09 6.95
C LEU A 71 -10.40 8.16 5.52
N ILE A 72 -10.16 9.28 4.83
CA ILE A 72 -10.69 9.52 3.49
C ILE A 72 -9.83 8.82 2.42
N GLY A 73 -8.52 8.81 2.58
CA GLY A 73 -7.59 8.31 1.56
C GLY A 73 -7.23 6.83 1.69
N THR A 74 -7.48 6.22 2.85
CA THR A 74 -7.12 4.80 3.07
C THR A 74 -8.31 3.98 3.52
N VAL A 75 -8.97 4.38 4.61
CA VAL A 75 -10.05 3.56 5.19
C VAL A 75 -11.26 3.52 4.27
N LEU A 76 -11.71 4.66 3.78
CA LEU A 76 -12.91 4.73 2.92
C LEU A 76 -12.70 3.99 1.59
N PRO A 77 -11.65 4.22 0.80
CA PRO A 77 -11.40 3.43 -0.41
C PRO A 77 -11.21 1.94 -0.11
N GLY A 78 -10.52 1.58 0.97
CA GLY A 78 -10.36 0.19 1.38
C GLY A 78 -11.70 -0.51 1.65
N ILE A 79 -12.60 0.15 2.36
CA ILE A 79 -13.97 -0.36 2.59
C ILE A 79 -14.73 -0.49 1.27
N VAL A 80 -14.66 0.50 0.39
CA VAL A 80 -15.33 0.48 -0.91
C VAL A 80 -14.87 -0.72 -1.73
N ILE A 81 -13.56 -0.95 -1.84
CA ILE A 81 -13.00 -2.09 -2.58
C ILE A 81 -13.48 -3.42 -1.99
N ILE A 82 -13.47 -3.56 -0.67
CA ILE A 82 -13.95 -4.79 0.00
C ILE A 82 -15.44 -5.00 -0.25
N VAL A 83 -16.26 -3.95 -0.14
CA VAL A 83 -17.70 -4.04 -0.41
C VAL A 83 -17.96 -4.39 -1.87
N MET A 84 -17.24 -3.79 -2.81
CA MET A 84 -17.36 -4.13 -4.23
C MET A 84 -17.05 -5.61 -4.49
N ALA A 85 -16.00 -6.14 -3.87
CA ALA A 85 -15.65 -7.56 -4.00
C ALA A 85 -16.73 -8.47 -3.40
N LEU A 86 -17.33 -8.09 -2.28
CA LEU A 86 -18.45 -8.84 -1.69
C LEU A 86 -19.67 -8.82 -2.60
N VAL A 87 -20.04 -7.68 -3.16
CA VAL A 87 -21.14 -7.55 -4.13
C VAL A 87 -20.86 -8.39 -5.37
N TRP A 88 -19.62 -8.41 -5.86
CA TRP A 88 -19.20 -9.24 -6.99
C TRP A 88 -19.39 -10.73 -6.72
N ILE A 89 -18.99 -11.21 -5.55
CA ILE A 89 -19.15 -12.62 -5.14
C ILE A 89 -20.63 -12.98 -4.99
N ILE A 90 -21.42 -12.12 -4.31
CA ILE A 90 -22.86 -12.36 -4.07
C ILE A 90 -23.63 -12.33 -5.40
N GLY A 91 -23.21 -11.52 -6.35
CA GLY A 91 -23.75 -11.45 -7.70
C GLY A 91 -23.48 -12.69 -8.56
N GLY A 92 -22.75 -13.69 -8.05
CA GLY A 92 -22.43 -14.93 -8.77
C GLY A 92 -21.42 -14.76 -9.91
N ASN A 93 -20.68 -13.65 -9.92
CA ASN A 93 -19.67 -13.39 -10.94
C ASN A 93 -18.45 -14.30 -10.77
N PRO A 94 -17.69 -14.58 -11.86
CA PRO A 94 -16.52 -15.42 -11.80
C PRO A 94 -15.45 -14.80 -10.89
N ILE A 95 -14.77 -15.65 -10.11
CA ILE A 95 -13.72 -15.22 -9.21
C ILE A 95 -12.39 -15.34 -9.95
N ALA A 96 -11.73 -14.22 -10.20
CA ALA A 96 -10.56 -14.11 -11.07
C ALA A 96 -9.39 -15.03 -10.66
N PHE A 97 -9.12 -15.20 -9.37
CA PHE A 97 -8.03 -16.07 -8.92
C PHE A 97 -8.32 -17.59 -9.06
N LYS A 98 -9.58 -17.99 -9.32
CA LYS A 98 -9.92 -19.39 -9.63
C LYS A 98 -9.62 -19.74 -11.08
N GLU A 99 -9.64 -18.75 -11.95
CA GLU A 99 -9.32 -18.88 -13.36
C GLU A 99 -7.82 -18.63 -13.58
N LEU A 100 -6.98 -19.50 -13.04
CA LEU A 100 -5.54 -19.46 -13.33
C LEU A 100 -5.37 -19.76 -14.83
N PRO A 101 -4.88 -18.82 -15.62
CA PRO A 101 -4.68 -19.06 -17.04
C PRO A 101 -3.61 -20.12 -17.22
N ALA A 102 -4.00 -21.27 -17.75
CA ALA A 102 -3.07 -22.33 -18.16
C ALA A 102 -2.05 -21.88 -19.23
N SER A 103 -2.19 -20.65 -19.71
CA SER A 103 -1.41 -20.09 -20.82
C SER A 103 -0.19 -19.26 -20.41
N VAL A 104 0.06 -19.03 -19.10
CA VAL A 104 1.27 -18.34 -18.66
C VAL A 104 2.33 -19.38 -18.36
N PRO A 105 3.40 -19.51 -19.17
CA PRO A 105 4.42 -20.56 -19.00
C PRO A 105 5.06 -20.56 -17.62
N GLU A 106 5.18 -19.40 -17.02
CA GLU A 106 5.77 -19.21 -15.70
C GLU A 106 4.86 -19.73 -14.57
N ILE A 107 3.56 -19.59 -14.72
CA ILE A 107 2.58 -20.16 -13.78
C ILE A 107 2.39 -21.65 -14.04
N ALA A 108 2.45 -22.08 -15.30
CA ALA A 108 2.37 -23.50 -15.67
C ALA A 108 3.53 -24.30 -15.06
N SER A 109 4.74 -23.74 -15.01
CA SER A 109 5.88 -24.40 -14.38
C SER A 109 5.76 -24.50 -12.86
N VAL A 110 5.14 -23.51 -12.22
CA VAL A 110 4.90 -23.46 -10.76
C VAL A 110 3.68 -24.28 -10.36
N THR A 111 2.66 -24.39 -11.24
CA THR A 111 1.44 -25.17 -11.00
C THR A 111 1.47 -26.58 -11.62
N ALA A 112 2.53 -26.96 -12.35
CA ALA A 112 2.69 -28.29 -12.91
C ALA A 112 2.65 -29.36 -11.79
N GLY A 113 1.52 -30.00 -11.62
CA GLY A 113 1.22 -30.95 -10.54
C GLY A 113 0.30 -30.44 -9.43
N HIS A 114 -0.09 -29.15 -9.44
CA HIS A 114 -1.01 -28.58 -8.46
C HIS A 114 -2.00 -27.62 -9.14
N PRO A 115 -3.10 -28.12 -9.71
CA PRO A 115 -4.06 -27.30 -10.47
C PRO A 115 -4.89 -26.34 -9.62
N HIS A 116 -4.64 -26.27 -8.31
CA HIS A 116 -5.41 -25.41 -7.39
C HIS A 116 -4.54 -24.28 -6.84
N PRO A 117 -5.12 -23.10 -6.61
CA PRO A 117 -4.42 -22.00 -5.95
C PRO A 117 -3.90 -22.44 -4.59
N ARG A 118 -2.62 -22.18 -4.32
CA ARG A 118 -1.98 -22.59 -3.06
C ARG A 118 -2.19 -21.50 -2.01
N PHE A 119 -2.51 -21.94 -0.81
CA PHE A 119 -2.56 -21.03 0.36
C PHE A 119 -1.16 -20.57 0.76
N PHE A 120 -0.15 -21.42 0.59
CA PHE A 120 1.25 -21.06 0.83
C PHE A 120 1.99 -20.86 -0.49
N PRO A 121 2.74 -19.74 -0.67
CA PRO A 121 3.55 -19.53 -1.86
C PRO A 121 4.64 -20.62 -1.97
N HIS A 122 4.95 -21.01 -3.20
CA HIS A 122 6.05 -21.92 -3.45
C HIS A 122 7.35 -21.12 -3.46
N MET A 123 8.22 -21.39 -2.50
CA MET A 123 9.54 -20.75 -2.43
C MET A 123 10.56 -21.61 -3.17
N THR A 124 11.10 -21.07 -4.25
CA THR A 124 12.08 -21.74 -5.10
C THR A 124 13.51 -21.24 -4.88
N GLY A 125 13.66 -20.06 -4.27
CA GLY A 125 14.98 -19.45 -4.07
C GLY A 125 15.00 -18.22 -3.19
N LEU A 126 16.19 -17.63 -3.06
CA LEU A 126 16.42 -16.41 -2.28
C LEU A 126 15.67 -15.19 -2.84
N SER A 127 15.34 -15.19 -4.14
CA SER A 127 14.52 -14.13 -4.77
C SER A 127 13.13 -14.04 -4.15
N ASP A 128 12.57 -15.17 -3.73
CA ASP A 128 11.24 -15.22 -3.15
C ASP A 128 11.21 -14.61 -1.74
N LEU A 129 12.35 -14.57 -1.05
CA LEU A 129 12.51 -13.85 0.21
C LEU A 129 12.37 -12.35 0.03
N ALA A 130 12.68 -11.80 -1.16
CA ALA A 130 12.49 -10.38 -1.46
C ALA A 130 11.00 -10.02 -1.46
N PHE A 131 10.13 -10.90 -1.96
CA PHE A 131 8.67 -10.69 -1.87
C PHE A 131 8.17 -10.72 -0.43
N LEU A 132 8.67 -11.66 0.40
CA LEU A 132 8.34 -11.66 1.83
C LEU A 132 8.81 -10.38 2.53
N ALA A 133 10.00 -9.89 2.21
CA ALA A 133 10.51 -8.63 2.73
C ALA A 133 9.59 -7.46 2.32
N GLY A 134 9.07 -7.45 1.08
CA GLY A 134 8.07 -6.48 0.63
C GLY A 134 6.77 -6.53 1.44
N ILE A 135 6.28 -7.73 1.76
CA ILE A 135 5.08 -7.90 2.61
C ILE A 135 5.35 -7.37 4.03
N VAL A 136 6.51 -7.69 4.61
CA VAL A 136 6.90 -7.16 5.94
C VAL A 136 7.00 -5.65 5.91
N LEU A 137 7.47 -5.07 4.80
CA LEU A 137 7.58 -3.62 4.62
C LEU A 137 6.23 -2.90 4.67
N LEU A 138 5.12 -3.57 4.30
CA LEU A 138 3.76 -2.99 4.44
C LEU A 138 3.40 -2.67 5.90
N PHE A 139 4.01 -3.36 6.85
CA PHE A 139 3.80 -3.14 8.28
C PHE A 139 4.89 -2.28 8.92
N ALA A 140 5.93 -1.91 8.19
CA ALA A 140 6.97 -1.00 8.67
C ALA A 140 6.44 0.43 8.79
N GLY A 141 7.06 1.22 9.66
CA GLY A 141 6.73 2.65 9.83
C GLY A 141 5.81 2.93 11.01
N VAL A 142 5.18 1.93 11.62
CA VAL A 142 4.38 2.12 12.83
C VAL A 142 5.27 2.63 13.98
N GLU A 143 6.53 2.20 14.01
CA GLU A 143 7.55 2.62 14.98
C GLU A 143 7.98 4.09 14.84
N VAL A 144 7.81 4.72 13.70
CA VAL A 144 8.18 6.12 13.44
C VAL A 144 7.41 7.07 14.38
N HIS A 145 6.20 6.69 14.77
CA HIS A 145 5.40 7.48 15.71
C HIS A 145 5.92 7.44 17.16
N ALA A 146 6.93 6.64 17.46
CA ALA A 146 7.55 6.59 18.80
C ALA A 146 8.12 7.94 19.24
N VAL A 147 8.56 8.79 18.31
CA VAL A 147 9.08 10.13 18.62
C VAL A 147 8.03 11.03 19.26
N HIS A 148 6.75 10.77 19.03
CA HIS A 148 5.62 11.51 19.61
C HIS A 148 5.05 10.87 20.89
N ALA A 149 5.64 9.78 21.36
CA ALA A 149 5.14 9.08 22.55
C ALA A 149 5.10 9.99 23.79
N ASN A 150 6.05 10.92 23.92
CA ASN A 150 6.12 11.86 25.02
C ASN A 150 5.01 12.95 25.01
N GLU A 151 4.30 13.12 23.90
CA GLU A 151 3.16 14.05 23.79
C GLU A 151 1.87 13.46 24.37
N LEU A 152 1.87 12.15 24.68
CA LEU A 152 0.72 11.45 25.25
C LEU A 152 0.63 11.66 26.76
N ARG A 153 -0.60 11.75 27.29
CA ARG A 153 -0.84 11.90 28.74
C ARG A 153 -0.35 10.70 29.54
N ASN A 154 -0.48 9.49 28.99
CA ASN A 154 -0.01 8.25 29.61
C ASN A 154 0.62 7.35 28.51
N PRO A 155 1.89 7.61 28.17
CA PRO A 155 2.55 6.92 27.05
C PRO A 155 2.64 5.41 27.26
N GLN A 156 2.87 4.94 28.47
CA GLN A 156 3.02 3.52 28.79
C GLN A 156 1.76 2.68 28.50
N LYS A 157 0.56 3.28 28.59
CA LYS A 157 -0.71 2.59 28.32
C LYS A 157 -1.26 2.94 26.92
N GLN A 158 -1.17 4.20 26.54
CA GLN A 158 -1.79 4.69 25.32
C GLN A 158 -1.01 4.30 24.07
N TYR A 159 0.34 4.34 24.13
CA TYR A 159 1.16 4.02 22.99
C TYR A 159 1.04 2.53 22.55
N PRO A 160 1.21 1.54 23.45
CA PRO A 160 1.03 0.14 23.04
C PRO A 160 -0.35 -0.18 22.51
N LYS A 161 -1.40 0.43 23.10
CA LYS A 161 -2.78 0.25 22.63
C LYS A 161 -2.98 0.81 21.22
N ALA A 162 -2.45 2.01 20.97
CA ALA A 162 -2.53 2.64 19.65
C ALA A 162 -1.79 1.82 18.61
N MET A 163 -0.59 1.32 18.94
CA MET A 163 0.21 0.45 18.07
C MET A 163 -0.51 -0.85 17.73
N PHE A 164 -1.12 -1.49 18.72
CA PHE A 164 -1.88 -2.72 18.50
C PHE A 164 -3.09 -2.51 17.58
N ILE A 165 -3.85 -1.43 17.81
CA ILE A 165 -4.97 -1.07 16.95
C ILE A 165 -4.50 -0.77 15.52
N ALA A 166 -3.42 0.00 15.37
CA ALA A 166 -2.85 0.32 14.07
C ALA A 166 -2.40 -0.95 13.31
N ALA A 167 -1.73 -1.88 14.01
CA ALA A 167 -1.30 -3.14 13.41
C ALA A 167 -2.48 -4.00 12.93
N ILE A 168 -3.55 -4.11 13.74
CA ILE A 168 -4.77 -4.83 13.34
C ILE A 168 -5.45 -4.15 12.15
N MET A 169 -5.58 -2.82 12.16
CA MET A 169 -6.20 -2.09 11.05
C MET A 169 -5.40 -2.25 9.77
N SER A 170 -4.06 -2.14 9.84
CA SER A 170 -3.18 -2.37 8.69
C SER A 170 -3.33 -3.79 8.16
N PHE A 171 -3.31 -4.79 9.04
CA PHE A 171 -3.50 -6.19 8.66
C PHE A 171 -4.83 -6.40 7.94
N LEU A 172 -5.92 -5.89 8.50
CA LEU A 172 -7.25 -6.04 7.88
C LEU A 172 -7.34 -5.35 6.53
N ILE A 173 -6.89 -4.10 6.43
CA ILE A 173 -6.97 -3.33 5.18
C ILE A 173 -6.10 -4.00 4.09
N PHE A 174 -4.86 -4.35 4.39
CA PHE A 174 -3.98 -4.97 3.40
C PHE A 174 -4.44 -6.38 3.00
N THR A 175 -4.82 -7.20 3.97
CA THR A 175 -5.24 -8.58 3.67
C THR A 175 -6.58 -8.60 2.93
N LEU A 176 -7.59 -7.92 3.45
CA LEU A 176 -8.92 -7.90 2.81
C LEU A 176 -8.90 -7.12 1.49
N GLY A 177 -8.13 -6.04 1.41
CA GLY A 177 -7.92 -5.30 0.17
C GLY A 177 -7.26 -6.15 -0.91
N ALA A 178 -6.16 -6.84 -0.59
CA ALA A 178 -5.49 -7.73 -1.52
C ALA A 178 -6.40 -8.89 -1.98
N LEU A 179 -7.15 -9.49 -1.06
CA LEU A 179 -8.12 -10.54 -1.40
C LEU A 179 -9.25 -10.00 -2.28
N ALA A 180 -9.76 -8.81 -1.99
CA ALA A 180 -10.81 -8.17 -2.77
C ALA A 180 -10.34 -7.91 -4.22
N MET A 181 -9.11 -7.43 -4.38
CA MET A 181 -8.52 -7.22 -5.71
C MET A 181 -8.30 -8.54 -6.45
N ALA A 182 -7.81 -9.58 -5.77
CA ALA A 182 -7.63 -10.90 -6.36
C ALA A 182 -8.93 -11.56 -6.81
N VAL A 183 -10.06 -11.19 -6.21
CA VAL A 183 -11.40 -11.67 -6.62
C VAL A 183 -11.83 -11.06 -7.94
N ILE A 184 -11.58 -9.77 -8.15
CA ILE A 184 -12.11 -8.99 -9.27
C ILE A 184 -11.16 -8.99 -10.46
N THR A 185 -9.85 -8.81 -10.20
CA THR A 185 -8.86 -8.54 -11.25
C THR A 185 -8.10 -9.80 -11.63
N PRO A 186 -8.09 -10.17 -12.93
CA PRO A 186 -7.26 -11.25 -13.44
C PRO A 186 -5.77 -10.97 -13.19
N TYR A 187 -5.02 -11.99 -12.85
CA TYR A 187 -3.58 -11.88 -12.55
C TYR A 187 -2.77 -11.20 -13.66
N LYS A 188 -3.09 -11.46 -14.92
CA LYS A 188 -2.41 -10.91 -16.10
C LYS A 188 -2.56 -9.39 -16.26
N ASP A 189 -3.57 -8.82 -15.62
CA ASP A 189 -3.89 -7.38 -15.74
C ASP A 189 -3.27 -6.58 -14.57
N ILE A 190 -2.52 -7.25 -13.67
CA ILE A 190 -1.84 -6.61 -12.54
C ILE A 190 -0.40 -6.30 -12.95
N SER A 191 -0.09 -5.01 -13.14
CA SER A 191 1.28 -4.55 -13.38
C SER A 191 2.05 -4.45 -12.05
N LEU A 192 3.32 -4.90 -12.04
CA LEU A 192 4.20 -4.75 -10.87
C LEU A 192 4.65 -3.30 -10.66
N GLN A 193 4.60 -2.46 -11.68
CA GLN A 193 5.04 -1.06 -11.61
C GLN A 193 3.91 -0.09 -11.32
N SER A 194 2.83 -0.18 -12.07
CA SER A 194 1.67 0.72 -11.99
C SER A 194 0.52 0.15 -11.14
N GLY A 195 0.64 -1.11 -10.73
CA GLY A 195 -0.40 -1.80 -10.00
C GLY A 195 -1.66 -1.95 -10.85
N LEU A 196 -2.79 -1.41 -10.36
CA LEU A 196 -4.09 -1.44 -11.02
C LEU A 196 -4.45 -0.13 -11.73
N MET A 197 -3.54 0.82 -11.81
CA MET A 197 -3.83 2.13 -12.43
C MET A 197 -3.98 2.05 -13.95
N GLU A 198 -3.51 0.96 -14.56
CA GLU A 198 -3.57 0.74 -16.01
C GLU A 198 -4.67 -0.25 -16.44
N SER A 199 -5.39 -0.83 -15.49
CA SER A 199 -6.44 -1.84 -15.76
C SER A 199 -7.82 -1.24 -15.94
#